data_dba3f7651df1336b9efc86d054edbe86
#
_entry.id   dba3f7651df1336b9efc86d054edbe86
#
_cell.length_a   1.000
_cell.length_b   1.000
_cell.length_c   1.000
_cell.angle_alpha   90.00
_cell.angle_beta   90.00
_cell.angle_gamma   90.00
#
_symmetry.space_group_name_H-M   'P 1'
#
loop_
_entity.id
_entity.type
_entity.pdbx_description
1 polymer ?
#
loop_
_entity_poly.entity_id
_entity_poly.type
_entity_poly.pdbx_seq_one_letter_code
_entity_poly.pdbx_strand_id
1 'polypeptide(L)'
;MKIEAVTVCLNYSDYLAHTLPFNRNIFDRLVVVTSHEDKETANVCEYYHVECIRTDVFGKDNNKGRAINVGLNQLSRSDWLVHFDCDIIFPPRTRFLLEIAKLREDTLYSCHRQMCPSYEEFAKWLAKPVINHECDVYLHNKGFPIGTQIGKLSKHPQDTADLGWTACGYFQMWNERSGKKYNYPEEFAGFASSDLYFGYQWSRQYRALIPEFSLIHLQTEDNNKMGINWENRTTKKFGPPCATL
;
A
#
# COMPACT_ATOMS: atom_id res chain seq x y z
N MET A 1 -10.80 6.88 -16.93
CA MET A 1 -10.45 5.80 -15.98
C MET A 1 -10.88 6.24 -14.59
N LYS A 2 -11.71 5.46 -13.91
CA LYS A 2 -12.02 5.65 -12.48
C LYS A 2 -11.08 4.77 -11.66
N ILE A 3 -10.47 5.34 -10.61
CA ILE A 3 -9.55 4.61 -9.73
C ILE A 3 -10.01 4.81 -8.30
N GLU A 4 -10.41 3.74 -7.64
CA GLU A 4 -10.77 3.74 -6.23
C GLU A 4 -9.71 2.98 -5.43
N ALA A 5 -9.43 3.43 -4.21
CA ALA A 5 -8.36 2.85 -3.42
C ALA A 5 -8.76 2.54 -1.99
N VAL A 6 -8.12 1.52 -1.43
CA VAL A 6 -8.18 1.18 -0.01
C VAL A 6 -6.77 1.07 0.57
N THR A 7 -6.58 1.60 1.75
CA THR A 7 -5.40 1.35 2.59
C THR A 7 -5.84 0.97 4.00
N VAL A 8 -5.06 0.12 4.64
CA VAL A 8 -5.26 -0.27 6.04
C VAL A 8 -4.19 0.38 6.89
N CYS A 9 -4.62 1.07 7.93
CA CYS A 9 -3.72 1.73 8.88
C CYS A 9 -4.12 1.33 10.30
N LEU A 10 -3.22 0.69 11.03
CA LEU A 10 -3.44 0.31 12.43
C LEU A 10 -2.20 0.65 13.24
N ASN A 11 -2.32 1.65 14.13
CA ASN A 11 -1.21 2.19 14.93
C ASN A 11 -0.04 2.76 14.11
N TYR A 12 -0.32 3.24 12.89
CA TYR A 12 0.63 3.85 11.94
C TYR A 12 0.21 5.26 11.52
N SER A 13 -0.53 5.95 12.37
CA SER A 13 -1.03 7.31 12.13
C SER A 13 0.07 8.31 11.76
N ASP A 14 1.26 8.15 12.33
CA ASP A 14 2.44 8.95 12.04
C ASP A 14 2.93 8.81 10.60
N TYR A 15 2.94 7.61 10.02
CA TYR A 15 3.22 7.41 8.60
C TYR A 15 2.09 7.97 7.75
N LEU A 16 0.85 7.64 8.10
CA LEU A 16 -0.33 8.07 7.34
C LEU A 16 -0.40 9.60 7.23
N ALA A 17 -0.05 10.32 8.29
CA ALA A 17 -0.01 11.77 8.30
C ALA A 17 0.99 12.37 7.29
N HIS A 18 2.06 11.63 6.98
CA HIS A 18 3.03 12.04 5.97
C HIS A 18 2.67 11.59 4.56
N THR A 19 1.89 10.53 4.40
CA THR A 19 1.56 9.96 3.09
C THR A 19 0.27 10.51 2.50
N LEU A 20 -0.76 10.78 3.30
CA LEU A 20 -2.05 11.30 2.82
C LEU A 20 -1.97 12.61 2.04
N PRO A 21 -1.13 13.61 2.40
CA PRO A 21 -0.98 14.83 1.62
C PRO A 21 -0.67 14.58 0.14
N PHE A 22 0.08 13.52 -0.15
CA PHE A 22 0.45 13.14 -1.51
C PHE A 22 -0.61 12.26 -2.18
N ASN A 23 -1.22 11.36 -1.40
CA ASN A 23 -2.01 10.26 -1.95
C ASN A 23 -3.49 10.60 -2.16
N ARG A 24 -4.08 11.44 -1.30
CA ARG A 24 -5.53 11.68 -1.26
C ARG A 24 -6.15 12.14 -2.58
N ASN A 25 -5.40 12.87 -3.40
CA ASN A 25 -5.89 13.46 -4.65
C ASN A 25 -5.57 12.60 -5.89
N ILE A 26 -4.96 11.43 -5.72
CA ILE A 26 -4.61 10.53 -6.84
C ILE A 26 -5.82 9.71 -7.25
N PHE A 27 -6.64 9.33 -6.28
CA PHE A 27 -7.77 8.44 -6.46
C PHE A 27 -9.10 9.21 -6.54
N ASP A 28 -10.05 8.67 -7.27
CA ASP A 28 -11.42 9.23 -7.30
C ASP A 28 -12.14 8.98 -5.96
N ARG A 29 -11.72 7.96 -5.24
CA ARG A 29 -12.11 7.68 -3.86
C ARG A 29 -10.99 6.94 -3.15
N LEU A 30 -10.65 7.37 -1.96
CA LEU A 30 -9.69 6.72 -1.06
C LEU A 30 -10.38 6.42 0.27
N VAL A 31 -10.30 5.18 0.70
CA VAL A 31 -10.82 4.72 1.98
C VAL A 31 -9.67 4.22 2.84
N VAL A 32 -9.60 4.70 4.07
CA VAL A 32 -8.69 4.21 5.10
C VAL A 32 -9.47 3.33 6.06
N VAL A 33 -8.98 2.13 6.35
CA VAL A 33 -9.60 1.21 7.32
C VAL A 33 -8.73 1.11 8.55
N THR A 34 -9.32 1.28 9.72
CA THR A 34 -8.63 1.19 11.02
C THR A 34 -9.51 0.54 12.08
N SER A 35 -8.97 0.31 13.29
CA SER A 35 -9.76 -0.19 14.42
C SER A 35 -10.55 0.92 15.12
N HIS A 36 -11.52 0.53 15.95
CA HIS A 36 -12.26 1.50 16.79
C HIS A 36 -11.37 2.18 17.82
N GLU A 37 -10.32 1.52 18.29
CA GLU A 37 -9.38 2.02 19.30
C GLU A 37 -8.34 3.00 18.73
N ASP A 38 -8.02 2.88 17.43
CA ASP A 38 -7.02 3.72 16.77
C ASP A 38 -7.57 5.11 16.42
N LYS A 39 -7.73 5.92 17.45
CA LYS A 39 -8.25 7.29 17.32
C LYS A 39 -7.28 8.20 16.56
N GLU A 40 -5.97 7.96 16.69
CA GLU A 40 -4.96 8.78 16.02
C GLU A 40 -5.09 8.65 14.50
N THR A 41 -5.26 7.45 13.97
CA THR A 41 -5.51 7.25 12.53
C THR A 41 -6.81 7.94 12.10
N ALA A 42 -7.88 7.82 12.87
CA ALA A 42 -9.15 8.49 12.55
C ALA A 42 -9.01 10.02 12.50
N ASN A 43 -8.29 10.62 13.46
CA ASN A 43 -8.03 12.07 13.49
C ASN A 43 -7.22 12.52 12.26
N VAL A 44 -6.21 11.75 11.85
CA VAL A 44 -5.45 12.04 10.63
C VAL A 44 -6.36 12.05 9.40
N CYS A 45 -7.23 11.05 9.28
CA CYS A 45 -8.18 11.00 8.16
C CYS A 45 -9.16 12.18 8.17
N GLU A 46 -9.69 12.56 9.33
CA GLU A 46 -10.57 13.72 9.48
C GLU A 46 -9.87 15.01 9.05
N TYR A 47 -8.65 15.23 9.53
CA TYR A 47 -7.85 16.40 9.18
C TYR A 47 -7.61 16.54 7.67
N TYR A 48 -7.34 15.43 6.98
CA TYR A 48 -7.11 15.44 5.54
C TYR A 48 -8.38 15.25 4.71
N HIS A 49 -9.56 15.16 5.34
CA HIS A 49 -10.85 14.93 4.69
C HIS A 49 -10.87 13.65 3.85
N VAL A 50 -10.30 12.57 4.39
CA VAL A 50 -10.29 11.24 3.78
C VAL A 50 -11.27 10.34 4.53
N GLU A 51 -12.03 9.54 3.79
CA GLU A 51 -12.98 8.59 4.35
C GLU A 51 -12.27 7.57 5.24
N CYS A 52 -12.73 7.42 6.49
CA CYS A 52 -12.18 6.50 7.46
C CYS A 52 -13.24 5.53 7.95
N ILE A 53 -12.99 4.24 7.79
CA ILE A 53 -13.85 3.18 8.31
C ILE A 53 -13.20 2.60 9.56
N ARG A 54 -13.91 2.68 10.67
CA ARG A 54 -13.50 2.07 11.94
C ARG A 54 -14.24 0.75 12.12
N THR A 55 -13.51 -0.31 12.46
CA THR A 55 -14.08 -1.67 12.47
C THR A 55 -13.38 -2.57 13.47
N ASP A 56 -14.10 -3.62 13.93
CA ASP A 56 -13.56 -4.65 14.82
C ASP A 56 -13.03 -5.88 14.06
N VAL A 57 -13.00 -5.85 12.72
CA VAL A 57 -12.62 -7.03 11.91
C VAL A 57 -11.16 -7.44 12.06
N PHE A 58 -10.34 -6.58 12.63
CA PHE A 58 -8.95 -6.95 12.94
C PHE A 58 -8.87 -8.13 13.88
N GLY A 59 -9.84 -8.25 14.81
CA GLY A 59 -9.87 -9.33 15.77
C GLY A 59 -8.60 -9.39 16.64
N LYS A 60 -8.37 -10.55 17.28
CA LYS A 60 -7.15 -10.79 18.06
C LYS A 60 -5.95 -11.15 17.20
N ASP A 61 -6.18 -11.50 15.96
CA ASP A 61 -5.20 -11.95 14.98
C ASP A 61 -4.72 -10.87 14.01
N ASN A 62 -5.23 -9.63 14.17
CA ASN A 62 -4.88 -8.47 13.33
C ASN A 62 -4.97 -8.74 11.82
N ASN A 63 -6.04 -9.37 11.38
CA ASN A 63 -6.22 -9.84 10.03
C ASN A 63 -6.34 -8.69 9.02
N LYS A 64 -5.25 -8.41 8.32
CA LYS A 64 -5.19 -7.37 7.28
C LYS A 64 -6.13 -7.67 6.10
N GLY A 65 -6.24 -8.93 5.69
CA GLY A 65 -7.09 -9.32 4.56
C GLY A 65 -8.56 -8.96 4.79
N ARG A 66 -9.09 -9.24 5.99
CA ARG A 66 -10.45 -8.83 6.39
C ARG A 66 -10.63 -7.33 6.34
N ALA A 67 -9.67 -6.58 6.88
CA ALA A 67 -9.74 -5.12 6.89
C ALA A 67 -9.75 -4.53 5.47
N ILE A 68 -8.92 -5.06 4.57
CA ILE A 68 -8.92 -4.65 3.16
C ILE A 68 -10.30 -4.92 2.54
N ASN A 69 -10.89 -6.11 2.77
CA ASN A 69 -12.20 -6.46 2.23
C ASN A 69 -13.31 -5.53 2.74
N VAL A 70 -13.26 -5.11 4.01
CA VAL A 70 -14.20 -4.11 4.54
C VAL A 70 -14.10 -2.81 3.74
N GLY A 71 -12.89 -2.32 3.47
CA GLY A 71 -12.68 -1.13 2.64
C GLY A 71 -13.17 -1.33 1.20
N LEU A 72 -12.81 -2.45 0.57
CA LEU A 72 -13.26 -2.79 -0.79
C LEU A 72 -14.79 -2.82 -0.92
N ASN A 73 -15.50 -3.30 0.11
CA ASN A 73 -16.97 -3.36 0.11
C ASN A 73 -17.64 -1.97 0.17
N GLN A 74 -16.90 -0.93 0.52
CA GLN A 74 -17.40 0.44 0.47
C GLN A 74 -17.19 1.09 -0.90
N LEU A 75 -16.28 0.56 -1.72
CA LEU A 75 -16.00 1.09 -3.05
C LEU A 75 -17.06 0.62 -4.07
N SER A 76 -17.18 1.36 -5.17
CA SER A 76 -18.13 0.98 -6.24
C SER A 76 -17.69 -0.28 -6.98
N ARG A 77 -16.39 -0.55 -7.02
CA ARG A 77 -15.79 -1.72 -7.64
C ARG A 77 -16.23 -1.90 -9.10
N SER A 78 -16.26 -0.80 -9.83
CA SER A 78 -16.80 -0.75 -11.21
C SER A 78 -15.72 -0.53 -12.27
N ASP A 79 -14.49 -0.25 -11.86
CA ASP A 79 -13.36 0.01 -12.75
C ASP A 79 -12.05 -0.41 -12.05
N TRP A 80 -11.06 0.46 -11.97
CA TRP A 80 -9.77 0.16 -11.35
C TRP A 80 -9.80 0.29 -9.83
N LEU A 81 -9.18 -0.67 -9.18
CA LEU A 81 -9.03 -0.74 -7.73
C LEU A 81 -7.56 -0.78 -7.37
N VAL A 82 -7.23 -0.14 -6.26
CA VAL A 82 -5.87 -0.12 -5.71
C VAL A 82 -5.93 -0.47 -4.22
N HIS A 83 -5.07 -1.39 -3.81
CA HIS A 83 -4.66 -1.54 -2.42
C HIS A 83 -3.20 -1.12 -2.29
N PHE A 84 -2.88 -0.36 -1.24
CA PHE A 84 -1.50 0.02 -0.92
C PHE A 84 -1.31 0.15 0.59
N ASP A 85 -0.06 0.00 1.06
CA ASP A 85 0.28 0.17 2.47
C ASP A 85 0.27 1.65 2.87
N CYS A 86 -0.10 1.94 4.10
CA CYS A 86 -0.30 3.33 4.57
C CYS A 86 1.00 4.16 4.67
N ASP A 87 2.15 3.51 4.60
CA ASP A 87 3.49 4.09 4.59
C ASP A 87 4.05 4.33 3.17
N ILE A 88 3.20 4.20 2.15
CA ILE A 88 3.55 4.42 0.75
C ILE A 88 3.18 5.84 0.31
N ILE A 89 4.09 6.50 -0.41
CA ILE A 89 3.84 7.76 -1.11
C ILE A 89 3.83 7.51 -2.62
N PHE A 90 2.80 8.00 -3.26
CA PHE A 90 2.73 8.11 -4.71
C PHE A 90 3.38 9.43 -5.15
N PRO A 91 4.36 9.39 -6.05
CA PRO A 91 5.02 10.61 -6.51
C PRO A 91 4.05 11.52 -7.28
N PRO A 92 4.37 12.81 -7.37
CA PRO A 92 3.61 13.74 -8.21
C PRO A 92 3.44 13.19 -9.63
N ARG A 93 2.30 13.48 -10.27
CA ARG A 93 1.93 13.01 -11.62
C ARG A 93 1.56 11.52 -11.73
N THR A 94 1.56 10.73 -10.65
CA THR A 94 1.15 9.31 -10.70
C THR A 94 -0.22 9.15 -11.36
N ARG A 95 -1.20 10.00 -11.03
CA ARG A 95 -2.53 9.96 -11.66
C ARG A 95 -2.44 10.07 -13.19
N PHE A 96 -1.71 11.03 -13.69
CA PHE A 96 -1.50 11.21 -15.13
C PHE A 96 -0.79 10.00 -15.76
N LEU A 97 0.24 9.47 -15.09
CA LEU A 97 0.99 8.31 -15.58
C LEU A 97 0.11 7.06 -15.64
N LEU A 98 -0.78 6.85 -14.67
CA LEU A 98 -1.76 5.76 -14.70
C LEU A 98 -2.77 5.93 -15.85
N GLU A 99 -3.19 7.16 -16.15
CA GLU A 99 -4.14 7.44 -17.23
C GLU A 99 -3.58 7.19 -18.62
N ILE A 100 -2.29 7.42 -18.82
CA ILE A 100 -1.61 7.18 -20.11
C ILE A 100 -1.03 5.77 -20.25
N ALA A 101 -0.89 5.04 -19.13
CA ALA A 101 -0.41 3.68 -19.14
C ALA A 101 -1.39 2.77 -19.90
N LYS A 102 -0.86 1.91 -20.76
CA LYS A 102 -1.66 0.95 -21.52
C LYS A 102 -1.99 -0.27 -20.67
N LEU A 103 -2.81 -0.09 -19.65
CA LEU A 103 -3.16 -1.13 -18.71
C LEU A 103 -4.22 -2.08 -19.31
N ARG A 104 -4.03 -3.37 -19.08
CA ARG A 104 -4.97 -4.45 -19.46
C ARG A 104 -5.90 -4.74 -18.29
N GLU A 105 -7.18 -4.86 -18.55
CA GLU A 105 -8.21 -5.09 -17.51
C GLU A 105 -8.12 -6.47 -16.84
N ASP A 106 -7.49 -7.44 -17.49
CA ASP A 106 -7.31 -8.82 -17.00
C ASP A 106 -6.03 -9.01 -16.15
N THR A 107 -5.29 -7.94 -15.89
CA THR A 107 -3.94 -8.01 -15.30
C THR A 107 -3.91 -7.39 -13.91
N LEU A 108 -3.23 -8.09 -12.98
CA LEU A 108 -2.81 -7.54 -11.69
C LEU A 108 -1.49 -6.79 -11.86
N TYR A 109 -1.47 -5.56 -11.42
CA TYR A 109 -0.29 -4.69 -11.51
C TYR A 109 0.36 -4.46 -10.15
N SER A 110 1.68 -4.36 -10.17
CA SER A 110 2.50 -3.73 -9.14
C SER A 110 3.36 -2.66 -9.79
N CYS A 111 4.17 -1.97 -9.01
CA CYS A 111 5.17 -1.04 -9.51
C CYS A 111 6.45 -1.16 -8.68
N HIS A 112 7.47 -0.47 -9.12
CA HIS A 112 8.72 -0.35 -8.36
C HIS A 112 8.53 0.50 -7.11
N ARG A 113 9.36 0.29 -6.09
CA ARG A 113 9.42 1.15 -4.91
C ARG A 113 10.85 1.48 -4.54
N GLN A 114 11.03 2.63 -3.97
CA GLN A 114 12.27 3.09 -3.37
C GLN A 114 12.09 3.18 -1.85
N MET A 115 13.05 2.68 -1.10
CA MET A 115 12.99 2.65 0.36
C MET A 115 13.55 3.95 0.92
N CYS A 116 12.75 4.64 1.71
CA CYS A 116 13.16 5.82 2.47
C CYS A 116 13.43 5.38 3.91
N PRO A 117 14.70 5.23 4.34
CA PRO A 117 15.05 4.50 5.55
C PRO A 117 14.83 5.28 6.85
N SER A 118 14.63 6.59 6.78
CA SER A 118 14.44 7.42 7.97
C SER A 118 13.65 8.69 7.67
N TYR A 119 13.18 9.35 8.74
CA TYR A 119 12.52 10.65 8.60
C TYR A 119 13.49 11.74 8.10
N GLU A 120 14.73 11.70 8.46
CA GLU A 120 15.75 12.65 7.99
C GLU A 120 15.93 12.58 6.48
N GLU A 121 15.94 11.38 5.91
CA GLU A 121 15.99 11.18 4.46
C GLU A 121 14.70 11.66 3.80
N PHE A 122 13.56 11.40 4.41
CA PHE A 122 12.27 11.92 3.94
C PHE A 122 12.22 13.46 3.96
N ALA A 123 12.72 14.09 5.03
CA ALA A 123 12.77 15.55 5.14
C ALA A 123 13.68 16.17 4.06
N LYS A 124 14.82 15.54 3.75
CA LYS A 124 15.68 15.97 2.64
C LYS A 124 14.96 15.85 1.29
N TRP A 125 14.23 14.77 1.10
CA TRP A 125 13.42 14.57 -0.11
C TRP A 125 12.33 15.65 -0.22
N LEU A 126 11.64 15.99 0.85
CA LEU A 126 10.63 17.06 0.88
C LEU A 126 11.22 18.45 0.57
N ALA A 127 12.44 18.72 1.01
CA ALA A 127 13.11 20.00 0.77
C ALA A 127 13.50 20.23 -0.68
N LYS A 128 13.47 19.20 -1.53
CA LYS A 128 13.69 19.32 -2.95
C LYS A 128 12.37 19.41 -3.68
N PRO A 129 12.21 20.34 -4.64
CA PRO A 129 11.06 20.29 -5.54
C PRO A 129 11.10 18.97 -6.31
N VAL A 130 10.26 18.03 -5.91
CA VAL A 130 10.15 16.74 -6.60
C VAL A 130 9.34 16.96 -7.85
N ILE A 131 10.01 17.10 -8.96
CA ILE A 131 9.38 17.35 -10.25
C ILE A 131 9.14 16.06 -11.01
N ASN A 132 9.89 15.00 -10.68
CA ASN A 132 9.77 13.71 -11.33
C ASN A 132 9.98 12.58 -10.30
N HIS A 133 9.66 11.36 -10.71
CA HIS A 133 9.83 10.13 -9.94
C HIS A 133 11.29 9.65 -9.86
N GLU A 134 12.23 10.38 -10.42
CA GLU A 134 13.67 10.11 -10.34
C GLU A 134 14.26 10.66 -9.03
N CYS A 135 13.60 10.41 -7.91
CA CYS A 135 14.07 10.88 -6.60
C CYS A 135 15.05 9.90 -5.97
N ASP A 136 16.02 9.43 -6.75
CA ASP A 136 16.96 8.39 -6.32
C ASP A 136 17.97 8.85 -5.28
N VAL A 137 18.10 10.17 -5.08
CA VAL A 137 19.20 10.74 -4.30
C VAL A 137 19.12 10.41 -2.81
N TYR A 138 17.92 10.13 -2.30
CA TYR A 138 17.69 9.90 -0.87
C TYR A 138 17.07 8.56 -0.54
N LEU A 139 16.74 7.79 -1.55
CA LEU A 139 15.99 6.56 -1.38
C LEU A 139 16.92 5.37 -1.65
N HIS A 140 17.06 4.53 -0.66
CA HIS A 140 17.88 3.34 -0.76
C HIS A 140 17.03 2.08 -0.77
N ASN A 141 17.40 1.17 -1.63
CA ASN A 141 16.92 -0.18 -1.59
C ASN A 141 17.94 -1.07 -0.87
N LYS A 142 18.11 -0.85 0.45
CA LYS A 142 19.05 -1.65 1.25
C LYS A 142 18.72 -3.13 1.14
N GLY A 143 19.54 -3.87 0.41
CA GLY A 143 19.45 -5.32 0.28
C GLY A 143 18.50 -5.83 -0.80
N PHE A 144 17.85 -4.95 -1.56
CA PHE A 144 16.98 -5.35 -2.66
C PHE A 144 17.31 -4.54 -3.92
N PRO A 145 17.33 -5.16 -5.10
CA PRO A 145 17.49 -4.42 -6.33
C PRO A 145 16.39 -3.36 -6.43
N ILE A 146 16.75 -2.16 -6.88
CA ILE A 146 15.80 -1.07 -7.09
C ILE A 146 14.55 -1.63 -7.77
N GLY A 147 13.43 -1.47 -7.11
CA GLY A 147 12.13 -1.77 -7.67
C GLY A 147 11.69 -3.22 -7.76
N THR A 148 12.37 -4.18 -7.23
CA THR A 148 12.09 -5.58 -7.52
C THR A 148 11.56 -6.41 -6.38
N GLN A 149 11.07 -5.83 -5.31
CA GLN A 149 10.34 -6.68 -4.40
C GLN A 149 8.90 -6.93 -4.85
N ILE A 150 8.85 -7.59 -5.90
CA ILE A 150 7.82 -8.52 -6.20
C ILE A 150 8.19 -9.75 -5.40
N GLY A 151 7.33 -10.14 -4.45
CA GLY A 151 7.66 -11.23 -3.56
C GLY A 151 8.21 -12.43 -4.33
N LYS A 152 9.44 -12.81 -4.04
CA LYS A 152 9.80 -14.18 -4.26
C LYS A 152 8.86 -14.98 -3.40
N LEU A 153 8.06 -15.80 -4.02
CA LEU A 153 7.25 -16.77 -3.34
C LEU A 153 8.13 -17.51 -2.35
N SER A 154 7.85 -17.38 -1.08
CA SER A 154 8.29 -18.37 -0.13
C SER A 154 7.79 -19.71 -0.64
N LYS A 155 8.60 -20.75 -0.56
CA LYS A 155 8.21 -22.11 -0.94
C LYS A 155 7.06 -22.54 -0.03
N HIS A 156 5.83 -22.18 -0.39
CA HIS A 156 4.67 -22.74 0.25
C HIS A 156 4.52 -24.18 -0.23
N PRO A 157 4.08 -25.15 0.59
CA PRO A 157 3.87 -26.53 0.18
C PRO A 157 2.94 -26.71 -1.04
N GLN A 158 2.16 -25.68 -1.35
CA GLN A 158 1.27 -25.63 -2.52
C GLN A 158 1.86 -24.82 -3.69
N ASP A 159 3.08 -24.27 -3.55
CA ASP A 159 3.73 -23.52 -4.61
C ASP A 159 4.09 -24.50 -5.73
N THR A 160 3.32 -24.43 -6.79
CA THR A 160 3.73 -25.04 -8.05
C THR A 160 4.78 -24.14 -8.70
N ALA A 161 5.68 -24.74 -9.48
CA ALA A 161 6.75 -24.01 -10.17
C ALA A 161 6.25 -22.82 -11.04
N ASP A 162 4.96 -22.77 -11.33
CA ASP A 162 4.33 -21.78 -12.21
C ASP A 162 3.84 -20.53 -11.50
N LEU A 163 3.85 -20.45 -10.17
CA LEU A 163 3.34 -19.30 -9.45
C LEU A 163 4.20 -18.04 -9.70
N GLY A 164 5.51 -18.20 -9.85
CA GLY A 164 6.42 -17.09 -10.19
C GLY A 164 6.35 -15.94 -9.21
N TRP A 165 6.54 -14.73 -9.69
CA TRP A 165 6.40 -13.52 -8.89
C TRP A 165 4.94 -13.04 -8.78
N THR A 166 4.63 -12.31 -7.71
CA THR A 166 3.34 -11.64 -7.57
C THR A 166 3.51 -10.24 -6.95
N ALA A 167 2.49 -9.41 -7.08
CA ALA A 167 2.47 -8.10 -6.46
C ALA A 167 2.42 -8.24 -4.94
N CYS A 168 3.36 -7.61 -4.24
CA CYS A 168 3.32 -7.48 -2.78
C CYS A 168 2.32 -6.44 -2.32
N GLY A 169 1.88 -6.53 -1.07
CA GLY A 169 0.84 -5.70 -0.49
C GLY A 169 1.13 -4.20 -0.42
N TYR A 170 2.37 -3.78 -0.65
CA TYR A 170 2.66 -2.35 -0.68
C TYR A 170 1.99 -1.62 -1.85
N PHE A 171 1.68 -2.33 -2.95
CA PHE A 171 0.88 -1.81 -4.07
C PHE A 171 0.35 -2.95 -4.93
N GLN A 172 -0.96 -3.03 -5.04
CA GLN A 172 -1.66 -3.94 -5.93
C GLN A 172 -2.78 -3.18 -6.63
N MET A 173 -2.81 -3.24 -7.97
CA MET A 173 -3.82 -2.58 -8.79
C MET A 173 -4.44 -3.56 -9.77
N TRP A 174 -5.77 -3.61 -9.84
CA TRP A 174 -6.52 -4.51 -10.71
C TRP A 174 -7.82 -3.87 -11.19
N ASN A 175 -8.50 -4.52 -12.12
CA ASN A 175 -9.74 -4.03 -12.68
C ASN A 175 -10.89 -5.00 -12.42
N GLU A 176 -12.07 -4.47 -12.12
CA GLU A 176 -13.30 -5.24 -11.90
C GLU A 176 -14.45 -4.85 -12.87
N ARG A 177 -14.16 -4.15 -13.95
CA ARG A 177 -15.16 -3.74 -14.94
C ARG A 177 -15.92 -4.92 -15.55
N SER A 178 -15.30 -6.09 -15.66
CA SER A 178 -15.95 -7.32 -16.10
C SER A 178 -17.02 -7.85 -15.16
N GLY A 179 -17.15 -7.29 -13.95
CA GLY A 179 -18.05 -7.75 -12.88
C GLY A 179 -17.46 -8.84 -11.99
N LYS A 180 -16.31 -9.40 -12.33
CA LYS A 180 -15.61 -10.35 -11.45
C LYS A 180 -15.03 -9.60 -10.27
N LYS A 181 -15.41 -10.00 -9.05
CA LYS A 181 -14.92 -9.42 -7.80
C LYS A 181 -13.78 -10.24 -7.23
N TYR A 182 -12.74 -9.55 -6.77
CA TYR A 182 -11.57 -10.16 -6.13
C TYR A 182 -11.51 -9.71 -4.68
N ASN A 183 -11.41 -10.66 -3.76
CA ASN A 183 -11.28 -10.40 -2.33
C ASN A 183 -9.97 -10.97 -1.80
N TYR A 184 -9.46 -10.34 -0.76
CA TYR A 184 -8.31 -10.86 -0.03
C TYR A 184 -8.71 -12.10 0.76
N PRO A 185 -7.85 -13.12 0.84
CA PRO A 185 -8.08 -14.27 1.70
C PRO A 185 -8.10 -13.83 3.16
N GLU A 186 -9.03 -14.41 3.93
CA GLU A 186 -9.29 -14.03 5.33
C GLU A 186 -8.80 -15.05 6.35
N GLU A 187 -8.20 -16.14 5.89
CA GLU A 187 -7.67 -17.22 6.72
C GLU A 187 -6.29 -16.91 7.33
N PHE A 188 -5.63 -15.86 6.91
CA PHE A 188 -4.29 -15.52 7.39
C PHE A 188 -4.34 -14.59 8.59
N ALA A 189 -3.70 -15.03 9.69
CA ALA A 189 -3.47 -14.18 10.84
C ALA A 189 -2.42 -13.10 10.55
N GLY A 190 -2.61 -11.93 11.12
CA GLY A 190 -1.71 -10.79 10.97
C GLY A 190 -1.78 -10.15 9.57
N PHE A 191 -0.66 -9.60 9.14
CA PHE A 191 -0.52 -8.89 7.87
C PHE A 191 0.24 -9.69 6.81
N ALA A 192 0.74 -10.87 7.17
CA ALA A 192 1.55 -11.68 6.27
C ALA A 192 0.68 -12.52 5.33
N SER A 193 1.19 -12.72 4.11
CA SER A 193 0.71 -13.68 3.12
C SER A 193 -0.60 -13.36 2.42
N SER A 194 -1.54 -12.63 2.99
CA SER A 194 -2.83 -12.33 2.35
C SER A 194 -2.69 -11.64 0.99
N ASP A 195 -1.69 -10.77 0.85
CA ASP A 195 -1.33 -10.07 -0.39
C ASP A 195 -0.78 -11.02 -1.47
N LEU A 196 0.06 -11.97 -1.06
CA LEU A 196 0.62 -12.97 -1.97
C LEU A 196 -0.49 -13.87 -2.53
N TYR A 197 -1.34 -14.39 -1.65
CA TYR A 197 -2.46 -15.25 -2.04
C TYR A 197 -3.53 -14.48 -2.83
N PHE A 198 -3.72 -13.20 -2.54
CA PHE A 198 -4.53 -12.33 -3.40
C PHE A 198 -3.95 -12.31 -4.81
N GLY A 199 -2.66 -12.11 -4.95
CA GLY A 199 -1.98 -12.08 -6.24
C GLY A 199 -2.08 -13.39 -7.02
N TYR A 200 -2.21 -14.53 -6.35
CA TYR A 200 -2.35 -15.84 -7.00
C TYR A 200 -3.69 -16.06 -7.70
N GLN A 201 -4.67 -15.20 -7.50
CA GLN A 201 -5.91 -15.22 -8.26
C GLN A 201 -5.71 -14.89 -9.75
N TRP A 202 -4.56 -14.32 -10.11
CA TRP A 202 -4.12 -14.14 -11.50
C TRP A 202 -3.02 -15.16 -11.85
N SER A 203 -3.14 -15.79 -13.01
CA SER A 203 -2.04 -16.57 -13.56
C SER A 203 -0.84 -15.68 -13.87
N ARG A 204 0.38 -16.23 -13.82
CA ARG A 204 1.65 -15.51 -13.96
C ARG A 204 1.67 -14.52 -15.14
N GLN A 205 1.14 -14.92 -16.28
CA GLN A 205 1.09 -14.11 -17.51
C GLN A 205 0.17 -12.88 -17.41
N TYR A 206 -0.68 -12.84 -16.39
CA TYR A 206 -1.59 -11.73 -16.08
C TYR A 206 -1.12 -10.94 -14.84
N ARG A 207 0.16 -10.90 -14.59
CA ARG A 207 0.80 -10.08 -13.56
C ARG A 207 1.88 -9.25 -14.21
N ALA A 208 1.85 -7.94 -14.01
CA ALA A 208 2.78 -7.02 -14.66
C ALA A 208 3.23 -5.89 -13.72
N LEU A 209 4.32 -5.24 -14.10
CA LEU A 209 4.78 -4.00 -13.49
C LEU A 209 4.27 -2.80 -14.30
N ILE A 210 3.95 -1.73 -13.60
CA ILE A 210 3.80 -0.40 -14.18
C ILE A 210 5.19 0.25 -14.10
N PRO A 211 5.91 0.41 -15.20
CA PRO A 211 7.28 0.91 -15.17
C PRO A 211 7.38 2.44 -15.13
N GLU A 212 6.25 3.14 -15.34
CA GLU A 212 6.20 4.58 -15.53
C GLU A 212 6.49 5.38 -14.27
N PHE A 213 6.42 4.74 -13.09
CA PHE A 213 6.74 5.37 -11.81
C PHE A 213 7.23 4.38 -10.76
N SER A 214 7.92 4.90 -9.76
CA SER A 214 8.29 4.17 -8.54
C SER A 214 7.64 4.82 -7.33
N LEU A 215 7.16 4.01 -6.40
CA LEU A 215 6.62 4.47 -5.13
C LEU A 215 7.73 4.75 -4.13
N ILE A 216 7.45 5.59 -3.15
CA ILE A 216 8.33 5.83 -2.02
C ILE A 216 7.75 5.08 -0.81
N HIS A 217 8.55 4.21 -0.21
CA HIS A 217 8.16 3.44 0.96
C HIS A 217 8.89 3.98 2.18
N LEU A 218 8.16 4.61 3.07
CA LEU A 218 8.71 5.17 4.30
C LEU A 218 9.03 4.04 5.28
N GLN A 219 10.20 4.13 5.92
CA GLN A 219 10.61 3.18 6.95
C GLN A 219 11.30 3.89 8.12
N THR A 220 11.37 3.20 9.24
CA THR A 220 12.33 3.52 10.32
C THR A 220 13.41 2.45 10.35
N GLU A 221 14.54 2.74 10.95
CA GLU A 221 15.64 1.78 11.12
C GLU A 221 15.19 0.50 11.82
N ASP A 222 14.23 0.62 12.74
CA ASP A 222 13.67 -0.50 13.49
C ASP A 222 12.67 -1.35 12.67
N ASN A 223 12.15 -0.83 11.57
CA ASN A 223 11.17 -1.51 10.73
C ASN A 223 11.78 -2.52 9.75
N ASN A 224 13.09 -2.73 9.80
CA ASN A 224 13.78 -3.70 8.94
C ASN A 224 13.45 -5.17 9.25
N LYS A 225 12.69 -5.43 10.29
CA LYS A 225 12.22 -6.79 10.61
C LYS A 225 10.84 -6.99 10.01
N MET A 226 10.74 -7.90 9.06
CA MET A 226 9.43 -8.40 8.61
C MET A 226 8.64 -8.84 9.84
N GLY A 227 7.45 -8.34 9.99
CA GLY A 227 6.61 -8.69 11.12
C GLY A 227 6.45 -7.58 12.15
N ILE A 228 6.37 -6.36 11.68
CA ILE A 228 6.03 -5.24 12.54
C ILE A 228 4.72 -5.55 13.23
N ASN A 229 4.80 -5.48 14.51
CA ASN A 229 3.69 -5.76 15.39
C ASN A 229 2.74 -4.57 15.40
N TRP A 230 1.66 -4.67 14.68
CA TRP A 230 0.62 -3.66 14.66
C TRP A 230 -0.02 -3.42 16.03
N GLU A 231 -0.13 -4.47 16.87
CA GLU A 231 -0.74 -4.35 18.20
C GLU A 231 0.11 -3.55 19.17
N ASN A 232 1.42 -3.81 19.12
CA ASN A 232 2.36 -3.27 20.10
C ASN A 232 3.55 -2.66 19.39
N ARG A 233 3.29 -1.72 18.49
CA ARG A 233 4.35 -1.05 17.79
C ARG A 233 5.31 -0.38 18.80
N THR A 234 6.49 -0.95 18.92
CA THR A 234 7.57 -0.47 19.80
C THR A 234 8.54 0.44 19.08
N THR A 235 8.37 0.61 17.77
CA THR A 235 9.23 1.44 16.93
C THR A 235 9.04 2.93 17.25
N LYS A 236 10.13 3.69 17.09
CA LYS A 236 10.05 5.16 17.17
C LYS A 236 9.01 5.68 16.20
N LYS A 237 8.29 6.72 16.59
CA LYS A 237 7.39 7.42 15.67
C LYS A 237 8.18 7.96 14.47
N PHE A 238 7.57 7.92 13.31
CA PHE A 238 8.15 8.46 12.09
C PHE A 238 8.01 9.99 12.09
N GLY A 239 9.13 10.66 12.37
CA GLY A 239 9.16 12.12 12.40
C GLY A 239 8.61 12.76 13.69
N PRO A 240 8.59 14.10 13.73
CA PRO A 240 7.95 14.83 14.78
C PRO A 240 6.43 14.56 14.75
N PRO A 241 5.74 14.70 15.90
CA PRO A 241 4.29 14.70 15.89
C PRO A 241 3.85 15.70 14.82
N CYS A 242 2.90 15.30 13.96
CA CYS A 242 2.27 16.28 13.09
C CYS A 242 1.80 17.44 13.94
N ALA A 243 2.35 18.62 13.70
CA ALA A 243 2.03 19.79 14.48
C ALA A 243 0.51 19.96 14.48
N THR A 244 -0.08 19.71 15.65
CA THR A 244 -1.49 19.92 15.96
C THR A 244 -2.47 19.37 14.91
N LEU A 245 -2.70 18.07 14.93
CA LEU A 245 -4.01 17.53 14.63
C LEU A 245 -4.94 17.79 15.81
#